data_d19667c5dcd0b121b9a4be667f4b65ab
#
_entry.id   d19667c5dcd0b121b9a4be667f4b65ab
#
_cell.length_a   1.000
_cell.length_b   1.000
_cell.length_c   1.000
_cell.angle_alpha   90.00
_cell.angle_beta   90.00
_cell.angle_gamma   90.00
#
_symmetry.space_group_name_H-M   'P 1'
#
loop_
_entity.id
_entity.type
_entity.pdbx_description
1 polymer ?
#
loop_
_entity_poly.entity_id
_entity_poly.type
_entity_poly.pdbx_seq_one_letter_code
_entity_poly.pdbx_strand_id
1 'polypeptide(L)'
;MANVRILGIDPGLRLTGFGVIEKVGEKITYIASGTIKTASGKKNKVEGEDDREELPARLKIILDGLFEVIDTYLPNQVAIEKVFVNVNPQSTLLLGQARGAAISAAVIRNLSVAEYTALQVKQAVVGNGHAQKEQVQEMVKRLLNLPATPKPDSADALACAICHAHGGQGLGKLATAGYRVRGGRLV
;
A
#
# COMPACT_ATOMS: atom_id res chain seq x y z
N MET A 1 22.51 10.04 -9.96
CA MET A 1 21.08 9.66 -10.10
C MET A 1 20.45 9.82 -8.72
N ALA A 2 19.25 10.42 -8.63
CA ALA A 2 18.60 10.59 -7.34
C ALA A 2 18.16 9.23 -6.80
N ASN A 3 18.47 8.97 -5.54
CA ASN A 3 18.00 7.82 -4.79
C ASN A 3 16.60 8.14 -4.24
N VAL A 4 15.61 7.29 -4.54
CA VAL A 4 14.23 7.48 -4.08
C VAL A 4 13.79 6.30 -3.25
N ARG A 5 13.46 6.57 -1.98
CA ARG A 5 12.91 5.56 -1.08
C ARG A 5 11.39 5.70 -1.03
N ILE A 6 10.69 4.61 -1.31
CA ILE A 6 9.25 4.55 -1.46
C ILE A 6 8.66 3.66 -0.37
N LEU A 7 7.69 4.19 0.36
CA LEU A 7 6.87 3.44 1.30
C LEU A 7 5.56 3.07 0.63
N GLY A 8 5.31 1.79 0.41
CA GLY A 8 4.01 1.26 0.03
C GLY A 8 3.17 0.93 1.27
N ILE A 9 1.88 1.23 1.22
CA ILE A 9 0.94 0.95 2.30
C ILE A 9 -0.27 0.22 1.73
N ASP A 10 -0.63 -0.90 2.36
CA ASP A 10 -1.91 -1.59 2.20
C ASP A 10 -2.74 -1.36 3.47
N PRO A 11 -3.69 -0.40 3.45
CA PRO A 11 -4.41 0.00 4.65
C PRO A 11 -5.48 -1.02 5.03
N GLY A 12 -5.49 -1.45 6.27
CA GLY A 12 -6.53 -2.27 6.85
C GLY A 12 -6.73 -1.97 8.33
N LEU A 13 -7.98 -2.00 8.83
CA LEU A 13 -8.27 -1.64 10.21
C LEU A 13 -7.68 -2.63 11.24
N ARG A 14 -7.59 -3.91 10.90
CA ARG A 14 -7.03 -4.95 11.79
C ARG A 14 -5.56 -5.19 11.54
N LEU A 15 -5.16 -5.12 10.28
CA LEU A 15 -3.80 -5.29 9.79
C LEU A 15 -3.54 -4.23 8.74
N THR A 16 -2.54 -3.40 8.93
CA THR A 16 -2.03 -2.48 7.90
C THR A 16 -0.68 -2.98 7.44
N GLY A 17 -0.56 -3.35 6.17
CA GLY A 17 0.69 -3.75 5.56
C GLY A 17 1.56 -2.54 5.22
N PHE A 18 2.88 -2.69 5.37
CA PHE A 18 3.84 -1.73 4.85
C PHE A 18 4.99 -2.42 4.13
N GLY A 19 5.55 -1.74 3.13
CA GLY A 19 6.73 -2.20 2.40
C GLY A 19 7.58 -1.01 1.97
N VAL A 20 8.88 -1.07 2.22
CA VAL A 20 9.84 -0.02 1.88
C VAL A 20 10.82 -0.55 0.87
N ILE A 21 10.97 0.15 -0.24
CA ILE A 21 11.92 -0.13 -1.30
C ILE A 21 12.76 1.11 -1.61
N GLU A 22 13.92 0.90 -2.19
CA GLU A 22 14.77 1.96 -2.69
C GLU A 22 14.97 1.81 -4.20
N LYS A 23 14.76 2.89 -4.95
CA LYS A 23 14.99 2.94 -6.40
C LYS A 23 16.19 3.81 -6.72
N VAL A 24 17.15 3.24 -7.46
CA VAL A 24 18.32 3.95 -8.00
C VAL A 24 18.40 3.65 -9.49
N GLY A 25 18.07 4.63 -10.34
CA GLY A 25 17.87 4.37 -11.76
C GLY A 25 16.73 3.38 -12.00
N GLU A 26 16.99 2.28 -12.69
CA GLU A 26 16.01 1.20 -12.92
C GLU A 26 16.07 0.09 -11.86
N LYS A 27 17.07 0.12 -10.98
CA LYS A 27 17.24 -0.91 -9.95
C LYS A 27 16.34 -0.61 -8.75
N ILE A 28 15.58 -1.62 -8.33
CA ILE A 28 14.76 -1.60 -7.12
C ILE A 28 15.36 -2.57 -6.11
N THR A 29 15.52 -2.11 -4.86
CA THR A 29 16.09 -2.88 -3.76
C THR A 29 15.11 -2.90 -2.59
N TYR A 30 14.92 -4.06 -1.99
CA TYR A 30 14.14 -4.24 -0.76
C TYR A 30 14.88 -3.61 0.43
N ILE A 31 14.14 -2.90 1.27
CA ILE A 31 14.63 -2.34 2.54
C ILE A 31 13.96 -3.04 3.72
N ALA A 32 12.62 -2.99 3.78
CA ALA A 32 11.84 -3.54 4.88
C ALA A 32 10.40 -3.85 4.46
N SER A 33 9.73 -4.71 5.19
CA SER A 33 8.29 -4.88 5.11
C SER A 33 7.74 -5.50 6.39
N GLY A 34 6.47 -5.27 6.66
CA GLY A 34 5.82 -5.79 7.86
C GLY A 34 4.34 -5.48 7.91
N THR A 35 3.76 -5.71 9.07
CA THR A 35 2.35 -5.42 9.36
C THR A 35 2.21 -4.74 10.70
N ILE A 36 1.44 -3.66 10.74
CA ILE A 36 0.97 -3.00 11.96
C ILE A 36 -0.33 -3.70 12.36
N LYS A 37 -0.33 -4.31 13.55
CA LYS A 37 -1.50 -5.04 14.08
C LYS A 37 -2.22 -4.19 15.10
N THR A 38 -3.50 -3.92 14.88
CA THR A 38 -4.33 -3.14 15.80
C THR A 38 -5.18 -4.01 16.73
N ALA A 39 -5.32 -5.31 16.44
CA ALA A 39 -6.07 -6.21 17.28
C ALA A 39 -5.29 -6.48 18.56
N SER A 40 -5.82 -6.10 19.72
CA SER A 40 -5.34 -6.54 21.02
C SER A 40 -5.57 -8.05 21.15
N GLY A 41 -4.53 -8.79 21.56
CA GLY A 41 -4.56 -10.25 21.67
C GLY A 41 -5.43 -10.79 22.82
N LYS A 42 -6.57 -10.21 23.13
CA LYS A 42 -7.55 -10.78 24.06
C LYS A 42 -8.26 -11.94 23.38
N LYS A 43 -7.85 -13.16 23.72
CA LYS A 43 -8.35 -14.43 23.20
C LYS A 43 -9.82 -14.74 23.53
N ASN A 44 -10.55 -13.87 24.23
CA ASN A 44 -11.88 -14.12 24.78
C ASN A 44 -12.93 -13.06 24.39
N LYS A 45 -12.85 -12.49 23.16
CA LYS A 45 -13.97 -11.69 22.67
C LYS A 45 -14.98 -12.61 21.97
N VAL A 46 -16.23 -12.54 22.46
CA VAL A 46 -17.41 -13.08 21.79
C VAL A 46 -17.53 -12.41 20.42
N GLU A 47 -17.74 -13.21 19.35
CA GLU A 47 -18.02 -12.67 18.01
C GLU A 47 -19.21 -11.71 18.09
N GLY A 48 -18.98 -10.41 17.85
CA GLY A 48 -20.01 -9.38 17.85
C GLY A 48 -19.77 -8.19 18.77
N GLU A 49 -18.72 -8.19 19.63
CA GLU A 49 -18.33 -6.96 20.36
C GLU A 49 -17.79 -5.92 19.37
N ASP A 50 -18.42 -4.76 19.41
CA ASP A 50 -18.42 -3.70 18.42
C ASP A 50 -17.01 -3.16 18.15
N ASP A 51 -16.47 -3.42 16.97
CA ASP A 51 -15.22 -2.81 16.44
C ASP A 51 -15.28 -1.25 16.51
N ARG A 52 -16.43 -0.66 16.74
CA ARG A 52 -16.65 0.78 16.86
C ARG A 52 -16.12 1.37 18.16
N GLU A 53 -16.27 0.69 19.30
CA GLU A 53 -15.76 1.18 20.58
C GLU A 53 -14.24 1.25 20.64
N GLU A 54 -13.55 0.39 19.87
CA GLU A 54 -12.10 0.35 19.79
C GLU A 54 -11.52 1.16 18.61
N LEU A 55 -12.38 1.70 17.74
CA LEU A 55 -11.93 2.36 16.50
C LEU A 55 -10.93 3.49 16.74
N PRO A 56 -11.13 4.45 17.65
CA PRO A 56 -10.14 5.51 17.87
C PRO A 56 -8.78 4.96 18.30
N ALA A 57 -8.77 3.93 19.16
CA ALA A 57 -7.54 3.29 19.62
C ALA A 57 -6.83 2.56 18.46
N ARG A 58 -7.57 1.88 17.59
CA ARG A 58 -7.01 1.23 16.40
C ARG A 58 -6.42 2.23 15.42
N LEU A 59 -7.11 3.35 15.17
CA LEU A 59 -6.59 4.41 14.31
C LEU A 59 -5.32 5.01 14.87
N LYS A 60 -5.24 5.21 16.20
CA LYS A 60 -4.02 5.66 16.86
C LYS A 60 -2.87 4.70 16.66
N ILE A 61 -3.08 3.38 16.80
CA ILE A 61 -2.05 2.36 16.58
C ILE A 61 -1.54 2.39 15.14
N ILE A 62 -2.44 2.58 14.15
CA ILE A 62 -2.05 2.71 12.74
C ILE A 62 -1.17 3.95 12.55
N LEU A 63 -1.57 5.10 13.09
CA LEU A 63 -0.82 6.34 13.01
C LEU A 63 0.56 6.20 13.64
N ASP A 64 0.63 5.76 14.89
CA ASP A 64 1.89 5.61 15.63
C ASP A 64 2.85 4.63 14.92
N GLY A 65 2.32 3.48 14.48
CA GLY A 65 3.12 2.49 13.76
C GLY A 65 3.64 2.99 12.40
N LEU A 66 2.85 3.79 11.68
CA LEU A 66 3.32 4.39 10.44
C LEU A 66 4.32 5.53 10.69
N PHE A 67 4.18 6.31 11.75
CA PHE A 67 5.20 7.26 12.16
C PHE A 67 6.53 6.57 12.46
N GLU A 68 6.51 5.46 13.21
CA GLU A 68 7.70 4.66 13.49
C GLU A 68 8.36 4.16 12.19
N VAL A 69 7.58 3.64 11.26
CA VAL A 69 8.08 3.19 9.94
C VAL A 69 8.69 4.35 9.16
N ILE A 70 8.01 5.50 9.09
CA ILE A 70 8.48 6.67 8.35
C ILE A 70 9.76 7.23 8.99
N ASP A 71 9.77 7.38 10.30
CA ASP A 71 10.91 7.93 11.03
C ASP A 71 12.14 6.99 11.03
N THR A 72 11.91 5.66 10.94
CA THR A 72 12.98 4.65 10.87
C THR A 72 13.58 4.55 9.48
N TYR A 73 12.73 4.46 8.44
CA TYR A 73 13.20 4.16 7.08
C TYR A 73 13.35 5.39 6.19
N LEU A 74 12.89 6.57 6.63
CA LEU A 74 13.02 7.85 5.95
C LEU A 74 12.64 7.80 4.47
N PRO A 75 11.41 7.38 4.11
CA PRO A 75 10.95 7.37 2.73
C PRO A 75 10.82 8.81 2.18
N ASN A 76 10.97 8.96 0.86
CA ASN A 76 10.76 10.23 0.17
C ASN A 76 9.34 10.35 -0.39
N GLN A 77 8.70 9.22 -0.65
CA GLN A 77 7.40 9.12 -1.29
C GLN A 77 6.57 8.00 -0.68
N VAL A 78 5.25 8.14 -0.72
CA VAL A 78 4.30 7.13 -0.26
C VAL A 78 3.40 6.71 -1.41
N ALA A 79 3.19 5.41 -1.53
CA ALA A 79 2.22 4.79 -2.43
C ALA A 79 1.17 4.03 -1.62
N ILE A 80 -0.11 4.26 -1.89
CA ILE A 80 -1.20 3.62 -1.16
C ILE A 80 -2.24 3.06 -2.13
N GLU A 81 -2.82 1.91 -1.82
CA GLU A 81 -3.88 1.33 -2.63
C GLU A 81 -5.19 2.12 -2.48
N LYS A 82 -5.86 2.38 -3.62
CA LYS A 82 -7.23 2.91 -3.66
C LYS A 82 -8.21 1.82 -3.26
N VAL A 83 -8.99 2.11 -2.25
CA VAL A 83 -10.08 1.26 -1.82
C VAL A 83 -11.35 1.61 -2.59
N PHE A 84 -12.03 0.59 -3.13
CA PHE A 84 -13.36 0.73 -3.73
C PHE A 84 -14.44 0.32 -2.74
N VAL A 85 -15.65 0.86 -2.95
CA VAL A 85 -16.83 0.49 -2.18
C VAL A 85 -17.06 -1.01 -2.29
N ASN A 86 -17.07 -1.71 -1.16
CA ASN A 86 -17.37 -3.13 -1.09
C ASN A 86 -18.89 -3.35 -0.89
N VAL A 87 -19.35 -4.57 -1.03
CA VAL A 87 -20.75 -4.99 -0.85
C VAL A 87 -21.28 -4.62 0.55
N ASN A 88 -20.40 -4.59 1.57
CA ASN A 88 -20.73 -4.15 2.92
C ASN A 88 -20.31 -2.68 3.15
N PRO A 89 -21.27 -1.72 3.22
CA PRO A 89 -20.97 -0.31 3.44
C PRO A 89 -20.22 -0.04 4.74
N GLN A 90 -20.53 -0.75 5.82
CA GLN A 90 -19.88 -0.56 7.10
C GLN A 90 -18.40 -0.94 7.08
N SER A 91 -18.06 -2.07 6.47
CA SER A 91 -16.66 -2.47 6.27
C SER A 91 -15.92 -1.45 5.40
N THR A 92 -16.58 -0.89 4.41
CA THR A 92 -16.02 0.16 3.55
C THR A 92 -15.70 1.43 4.34
N LEU A 93 -16.60 1.87 5.25
CA LEU A 93 -16.39 3.04 6.10
C LEU A 93 -15.19 2.83 7.04
N LEU A 94 -15.11 1.68 7.71
CA LEU A 94 -14.00 1.34 8.61
C LEU A 94 -12.66 1.30 7.87
N LEU A 95 -12.64 0.73 6.67
CA LEU A 95 -11.47 0.69 5.81
C LEU A 95 -11.06 2.10 5.33
N GLY A 96 -12.04 2.93 4.99
CA GLY A 96 -11.83 4.35 4.64
C GLY A 96 -11.18 5.14 5.77
N GLN A 97 -11.58 4.89 7.03
CA GLN A 97 -11.00 5.53 8.21
C GLN A 97 -9.55 5.07 8.46
N ALA A 98 -9.26 3.77 8.36
CA ALA A 98 -7.90 3.24 8.44
C ALA A 98 -7.00 3.83 7.35
N ARG A 99 -7.52 3.92 6.12
CA ARG A 99 -6.82 4.55 5.00
C ARG A 99 -6.60 6.05 5.24
N GLY A 100 -7.59 6.76 5.76
CA GLY A 100 -7.47 8.17 6.14
C GLY A 100 -6.35 8.38 7.17
N ALA A 101 -6.26 7.52 8.20
CA ALA A 101 -5.17 7.54 9.18
C ALA A 101 -3.80 7.33 8.51
N ALA A 102 -3.70 6.37 7.57
CA ALA A 102 -2.46 6.11 6.85
C ALA A 102 -2.00 7.29 5.98
N ILE A 103 -2.93 7.94 5.27
CA ILE A 103 -2.64 9.15 4.49
C ILE A 103 -2.22 10.29 5.42
N SER A 104 -2.92 10.48 6.55
CA SER A 104 -2.60 11.52 7.53
C SER A 104 -1.20 11.35 8.10
N ALA A 105 -0.76 10.12 8.40
CA ALA A 105 0.61 9.86 8.84
C ALA A 105 1.65 10.35 7.84
N ALA A 106 1.45 10.07 6.55
CA ALA A 106 2.35 10.52 5.48
C ALA A 106 2.35 12.05 5.34
N VAL A 107 1.17 12.67 5.30
CA VAL A 107 1.00 14.12 5.10
C VAL A 107 1.59 14.92 6.27
N ILE A 108 1.40 14.47 7.51
CA ILE A 108 1.99 15.09 8.71
C ILE A 108 3.54 15.08 8.65
N ARG A 109 4.13 14.09 7.99
CA ARG A 109 5.58 14.01 7.74
C ARG A 109 6.00 14.69 6.42
N ASN A 110 5.12 15.49 5.80
CA ASN A 110 5.36 16.21 4.53
C ASN A 110 5.73 15.28 3.36
N LEU A 111 5.25 14.03 3.36
CA LEU A 111 5.47 13.09 2.27
C LEU A 111 4.38 13.22 1.22
N SER A 112 4.76 13.17 -0.07
CA SER A 112 3.80 13.05 -1.16
C SER A 112 3.16 11.67 -1.17
N VAL A 113 1.84 11.61 -1.39
CA VAL A 113 1.06 10.36 -1.44
C VAL A 113 0.53 10.16 -2.85
N ALA A 114 0.94 9.06 -3.48
CA ALA A 114 0.39 8.60 -4.74
C ALA A 114 -0.58 7.43 -4.51
N GLU A 115 -1.66 7.38 -5.28
CA GLU A 115 -2.73 6.41 -5.11
C GLU A 115 -2.88 5.52 -6.35
N TYR A 116 -2.97 4.21 -6.16
CA TYR A 116 -3.09 3.22 -7.23
C TYR A 116 -4.26 2.29 -7.00
N THR A 117 -4.98 1.93 -8.07
CA THR A 117 -6.00 0.88 -8.03
C THR A 117 -5.35 -0.50 -7.98
N ALA A 118 -6.05 -1.50 -7.45
CA ALA A 118 -5.60 -2.89 -7.47
C ALA A 118 -5.24 -3.36 -8.89
N LEU A 119 -6.00 -2.94 -9.90
CA LEU A 119 -5.73 -3.25 -11.31
C LEU A 119 -4.39 -2.65 -11.76
N GLN A 120 -4.10 -1.38 -11.41
CA GLN A 120 -2.83 -0.73 -11.74
C GLN A 120 -1.66 -1.42 -11.06
N VAL A 121 -1.81 -1.78 -9.78
CA VAL A 121 -0.78 -2.51 -9.03
C VAL A 121 -0.48 -3.86 -9.68
N LYS A 122 -1.50 -4.66 -9.96
CA LYS A 122 -1.35 -5.96 -10.63
C LYS A 122 -0.72 -5.84 -12.01
N GLN A 123 -1.16 -4.87 -12.81
CA GLN A 123 -0.60 -4.60 -14.14
C GLN A 123 0.87 -4.22 -14.06
N ALA A 124 1.26 -3.39 -13.10
CA ALA A 124 2.65 -2.92 -12.95
C ALA A 124 3.60 -4.03 -12.46
N VAL A 125 3.11 -4.94 -11.59
CA VAL A 125 3.92 -5.99 -10.97
C VAL A 125 3.99 -7.26 -11.82
N VAL A 126 2.84 -7.70 -12.35
CA VAL A 126 2.71 -8.99 -13.07
C VAL A 126 2.59 -8.82 -14.58
N GLY A 127 2.26 -7.61 -15.05
CA GLY A 127 1.92 -7.37 -16.44
C GLY A 127 0.48 -7.75 -16.82
N ASN A 128 -0.34 -8.17 -15.85
CA ASN A 128 -1.73 -8.55 -16.01
C ASN A 128 -2.58 -8.00 -14.85
N GLY A 129 -3.49 -7.07 -15.13
CA GLY A 129 -4.36 -6.44 -14.11
C GLY A 129 -5.35 -7.41 -13.44
N HIS A 130 -5.58 -8.59 -14.00
CA HIS A 130 -6.44 -9.65 -13.46
C HIS A 130 -5.66 -10.78 -12.76
N ALA A 131 -4.36 -10.57 -12.49
CA ALA A 131 -3.53 -11.56 -11.79
C ALA A 131 -4.12 -11.96 -10.44
N GLN A 132 -3.94 -13.23 -10.07
CA GLN A 132 -4.32 -13.74 -8.77
C GLN A 132 -3.34 -13.26 -7.69
N LYS A 133 -3.77 -13.30 -6.42
CA LYS A 133 -2.98 -12.78 -5.29
C LYS A 133 -1.62 -13.49 -5.16
N GLU A 134 -1.61 -14.80 -5.35
CA GLU A 134 -0.41 -15.64 -5.29
C GLU A 134 0.60 -15.28 -6.38
N GLN A 135 0.13 -14.91 -7.57
CA GLN A 135 0.98 -14.45 -8.67
C GLN A 135 1.66 -13.12 -8.34
N VAL A 136 0.94 -12.20 -7.70
CA VAL A 136 1.50 -10.93 -7.23
C VAL A 136 2.57 -11.17 -6.16
N GLN A 137 2.29 -12.02 -5.16
CA GLN A 137 3.26 -12.37 -4.10
C GLN A 137 4.54 -12.97 -4.66
N GLU A 138 4.42 -13.93 -5.59
CA GLU A 138 5.57 -14.57 -6.22
C GLU A 138 6.37 -13.58 -7.07
N MET A 139 5.71 -12.67 -7.80
CA MET A 139 6.38 -11.66 -8.59
C MET A 139 7.10 -10.62 -7.71
N VAL A 140 6.49 -10.18 -6.60
CA VAL A 140 7.13 -9.32 -5.60
C VAL A 140 8.41 -9.96 -5.07
N LYS A 141 8.34 -11.26 -4.71
CA LYS A 141 9.51 -12.02 -4.26
C LYS A 141 10.63 -12.01 -5.30
N ARG A 142 10.29 -12.23 -6.58
CA ARG A 142 11.28 -12.24 -7.69
C ARG A 142 11.87 -10.87 -7.96
N LEU A 143 11.04 -9.83 -8.08
CA LEU A 143 11.47 -8.47 -8.39
C LEU A 143 12.39 -7.89 -7.31
N LEU A 144 12.15 -8.23 -6.04
CA LEU A 144 12.93 -7.78 -4.91
C LEU A 144 13.99 -8.79 -4.44
N ASN A 145 14.12 -9.92 -5.13
CA ASN A 145 15.05 -11.02 -4.80
C ASN A 145 14.97 -11.44 -3.32
N LEU A 146 13.74 -11.65 -2.82
CA LEU A 146 13.51 -12.02 -1.44
C LEU A 146 13.80 -13.52 -1.20
N PRO A 147 14.36 -13.91 -0.04
CA PRO A 147 14.65 -15.30 0.27
C PRO A 147 13.41 -16.17 0.46
N ALA A 148 12.28 -15.54 0.84
CA ALA A 148 11.00 -16.22 1.04
C ALA A 148 9.84 -15.33 0.56
N THR A 149 8.68 -15.97 0.30
CA THR A 149 7.45 -15.26 -0.07
C THR A 149 6.97 -14.40 1.09
N PRO A 150 6.79 -13.08 0.90
CA PRO A 150 6.31 -12.19 1.96
C PRO A 150 4.86 -12.54 2.36
N LYS A 151 4.48 -12.17 3.58
CA LYS A 151 3.08 -12.32 4.03
C LYS A 151 2.15 -11.50 3.14
N PRO A 152 0.87 -11.88 2.99
CA PRO A 152 -0.07 -11.23 2.07
C PRO A 152 -0.10 -9.70 2.19
N ASP A 153 -0.36 -9.15 3.39
CA ASP A 153 -0.48 -7.68 3.58
C ASP A 153 0.84 -6.95 3.27
N SER A 154 1.99 -7.56 3.64
CA SER A 154 3.31 -7.01 3.30
C SER A 154 3.60 -7.09 1.80
N ALA A 155 3.13 -8.15 1.12
CA ALA A 155 3.29 -8.31 -0.32
C ALA A 155 2.45 -7.27 -1.07
N ASP A 156 1.21 -7.02 -0.65
CA ASP A 156 0.32 -6.03 -1.26
C ASP A 156 0.91 -4.62 -1.10
N ALA A 157 1.46 -4.30 0.08
CA ALA A 157 2.17 -3.03 0.31
C ALA A 157 3.44 -2.90 -0.55
N LEU A 158 4.28 -3.94 -0.64
CA LEU A 158 5.46 -3.96 -1.52
C LEU A 158 5.07 -3.82 -2.99
N ALA A 159 3.98 -4.49 -3.43
CA ALA A 159 3.46 -4.38 -4.77
C ALA A 159 3.03 -2.94 -5.11
N CYS A 160 2.42 -2.23 -4.16
CA CYS A 160 2.05 -0.83 -4.29
C CYS A 160 3.29 0.06 -4.45
N ALA A 161 4.36 -0.18 -3.67
CA ALA A 161 5.62 0.52 -3.80
C ALA A 161 6.32 0.25 -5.14
N ILE A 162 6.32 -1.00 -5.62
CA ILE A 162 6.86 -1.38 -6.94
C ILE A 162 6.05 -0.72 -8.06
N CYS A 163 4.71 -0.69 -7.97
CA CYS A 163 3.86 0.01 -8.92
C CYS A 163 4.26 1.49 -9.04
N HIS A 164 4.48 2.15 -7.91
CA HIS A 164 4.95 3.54 -7.89
C HIS A 164 6.33 3.70 -8.51
N ALA A 165 7.26 2.80 -8.21
CA ALA A 165 8.61 2.82 -8.78
C ALA A 165 8.62 2.65 -10.30
N HIS A 166 7.72 1.84 -10.86
CA HIS A 166 7.62 1.61 -12.31
C HIS A 166 6.77 2.65 -13.04
N GLY A 167 5.72 3.19 -12.42
CA GLY A 167 4.70 4.02 -13.07
C GLY A 167 4.69 5.49 -12.70
N GLY A 168 5.38 5.88 -11.63
CA GLY A 168 5.34 7.25 -11.09
C GLY A 168 5.87 8.34 -12.05
N GLN A 169 6.50 7.99 -13.15
CA GLN A 169 6.99 8.95 -14.14
C GLN A 169 6.35 8.84 -15.54
N GLY A 170 5.72 7.71 -15.89
CA GLY A 170 5.19 7.47 -17.24
C GLY A 170 3.66 7.60 -17.34
N LEU A 171 2.92 6.74 -16.65
CA LEU A 171 1.46 6.66 -16.77
C LEU A 171 0.73 7.74 -15.98
N GLY A 172 1.29 8.23 -14.87
CA GLY A 172 0.70 9.32 -14.07
C GLY A 172 0.69 10.66 -14.83
N LYS A 173 1.73 10.97 -15.60
CA LYS A 173 1.77 12.17 -16.44
C LYS A 173 0.79 12.10 -17.63
N LEU A 174 0.54 10.91 -18.18
CA LEU A 174 -0.44 10.72 -19.26
C LEU A 174 -1.87 10.88 -18.74
N ALA A 175 -2.16 10.43 -17.52
CA ALA A 175 -3.48 10.60 -16.91
C ALA A 175 -3.76 12.07 -16.52
N THR A 176 -2.76 12.82 -16.06
CA THR A 176 -2.87 14.25 -15.77
C THR A 176 -2.86 15.13 -17.02
N ALA A 177 -2.32 14.64 -18.14
CA ALA A 177 -2.33 15.34 -19.43
C ALA A 177 -3.65 15.17 -20.21
N GLY A 178 -4.68 14.54 -19.64
CA GLY A 178 -6.00 14.42 -20.26
C GLY A 178 -6.10 13.39 -21.38
N TYR A 179 -5.07 12.59 -21.61
CA TYR A 179 -5.11 11.54 -22.63
C TYR A 179 -5.98 10.36 -22.17
N ARG A 180 -6.96 10.00 -22.99
CA ARG A 180 -7.78 8.80 -22.77
C ARG A 180 -7.31 7.69 -23.72
N VAL A 181 -7.14 6.48 -23.18
CA VAL A 181 -6.91 5.30 -24.03
C VAL A 181 -8.27 4.75 -24.47
N ARG A 182 -8.57 4.79 -25.76
CA ARG A 182 -9.75 4.18 -26.34
C ARG A 182 -9.29 3.14 -27.36
N GLY A 183 -9.66 1.85 -27.15
CA GLY A 183 -9.32 0.78 -28.07
C GLY A 183 -7.82 0.54 -28.27
N GLY A 184 -6.97 0.74 -27.23
CA GLY A 184 -5.53 0.52 -27.31
C GLY A 184 -4.73 1.66 -27.96
N ARG A 185 -5.36 2.78 -28.31
CA ARG A 185 -4.72 3.99 -28.84
C ARG A 185 -4.91 5.18 -27.91
N LEU A 186 -3.87 6.00 -27.75
CA LEU A 186 -3.93 7.30 -27.09
C LEU A 186 -4.74 8.29 -27.96
N VAL A 187 -5.78 8.91 -27.41
CA VAL A 187 -6.62 9.97 -28.02
C VAL A 187 -6.73 11.12 -27.02
#